data_b752f558996e966c690920d49591d22c
#
_entry.id   b752f558996e966c690920d49591d22c
#
_cell.length_a   1.000
_cell.length_b   1.000
_cell.length_c   1.000
_cell.angle_alpha   90.00
_cell.angle_beta   90.00
_cell.angle_gamma   90.00
#
_symmetry.space_group_name_H-M   'P 1'
#
loop_
_entity.id
_entity.type
_entity.pdbx_description
1 polymer ?
#
loop_
_entity_poly.entity_id
_entity_poly.type
_entity_poly.pdbx_seq_one_letter_code
_entity_poly.pdbx_strand_id
1 'polypeptide(L)'
;MKKLSIFILISITTSFCLCQDNTNNAKQEVIKSNTLSISPLWGAFGFIHANYGKVMDDGKNEYQLMFGFMPEGDFDDDNWDGKDGYTYGFKGAKGMKATYRIYRAGEAKGIFYQAQIRFVNFNWGYKSANDGWKDVSSNSFDPGVVVGYKLKLFKNIYAETFIGGTYSYSKPEDGDVTLTDEDGEKQGGGSFMPDFNLYLGFGF
;
A
#
# COMPACT_ATOMS: atom_id res chain seq x y z
N MET A 1 20.52 2.88 11.17
CA MET A 1 19.78 3.65 10.17
C MET A 1 18.25 3.52 10.25
N LYS A 2 17.68 2.36 10.61
CA LYS A 2 16.20 2.14 10.68
C LYS A 2 15.44 3.03 11.68
N LYS A 3 16.05 3.45 12.79
CA LYS A 3 15.39 4.29 13.82
C LYS A 3 15.23 5.76 13.43
N LEU A 4 16.09 6.29 12.56
CA LEU A 4 16.04 7.68 12.12
C LEU A 4 14.89 7.94 11.14
N SER A 5 14.58 6.96 10.29
CA SER A 5 13.51 7.06 9.28
C SER A 5 12.10 7.15 9.91
N ILE A 6 11.86 6.45 11.02
CA ILE A 6 10.57 6.48 11.73
C ILE A 6 10.36 7.85 12.40
N PHE A 7 11.41 8.45 12.97
CA PHE A 7 11.32 9.77 13.59
C PHE A 7 11.02 10.88 12.59
N ILE A 8 11.60 10.80 11.40
CA ILE A 8 11.33 11.77 10.32
C ILE A 8 9.88 11.66 9.85
N LEU A 9 9.35 10.45 9.71
CA LEU A 9 7.96 10.23 9.29
C LEU A 9 6.96 10.80 10.33
N ILE A 10 7.19 10.56 11.61
CA ILE A 10 6.34 11.07 12.71
C ILE A 10 6.44 12.60 12.79
N SER A 11 7.63 13.19 12.61
CA SER A 11 7.82 14.64 12.64
C SER A 11 7.13 15.35 11.49
N ILE A 12 7.10 14.74 10.30
CA ILE A 12 6.39 15.29 9.14
C ILE A 12 4.88 15.27 9.38
N THR A 13 4.33 14.17 9.90
CA THR A 13 2.88 14.06 10.15
C THR A 13 2.40 15.00 11.25
N THR A 14 3.16 15.20 12.33
CA THR A 14 2.80 16.13 13.40
C THR A 14 2.90 17.58 12.97
N SER A 15 3.89 17.96 12.16
CA SER A 15 4.02 19.33 11.63
C SER A 15 2.87 19.69 10.68
N PHE A 16 2.35 18.77 9.92
CA PHE A 16 1.20 18.98 9.04
C PHE A 16 -0.12 19.18 9.81
N CYS A 17 -0.28 18.56 10.97
CA CYS A 17 -1.49 18.75 11.79
C CYS A 17 -1.57 20.13 12.47
N LEU A 18 -0.45 20.77 12.74
CA LEU A 18 -0.40 22.05 13.48
C LEU A 18 -0.59 23.29 12.60
N CYS A 19 -0.51 23.17 11.26
CA CYS A 19 -0.62 24.30 10.35
C CYS A 19 -2.05 24.70 9.92
N GLN A 20 -3.09 24.03 10.41
CA GLN A 20 -4.44 24.18 9.83
C GLN A 20 -5.41 25.13 10.55
N ASP A 21 -5.06 25.71 11.68
CA ASP A 21 -6.04 26.51 12.45
C ASP A 21 -6.18 27.99 12.01
N ASN A 22 -5.50 28.46 10.96
CA ASN A 22 -5.46 29.89 10.65
C ASN A 22 -5.92 30.32 9.24
N THR A 23 -6.69 29.52 8.51
CA THR A 23 -7.24 29.97 7.21
C THR A 23 -8.76 29.98 7.15
N ASN A 24 -9.37 30.75 8.04
CA ASN A 24 -10.74 31.20 7.86
C ASN A 24 -10.74 32.36 6.81
N ASN A 25 -11.29 32.12 5.63
CA ASN A 25 -11.72 33.04 4.55
C ASN A 25 -11.08 32.94 3.16
N ALA A 26 -10.31 31.92 2.82
CA ALA A 26 -10.08 31.66 1.41
C ALA A 26 -11.26 30.84 0.86
N LYS A 27 -11.89 31.25 -0.27
CA LYS A 27 -12.85 30.42 -1.01
C LYS A 27 -12.26 29.02 -1.14
N GLN A 28 -12.89 28.05 -0.49
CA GLN A 28 -12.41 26.68 -0.45
C GLN A 28 -12.55 26.09 -1.85
N GLU A 29 -11.45 26.06 -2.60
CA GLU A 29 -11.42 25.36 -3.88
C GLU A 29 -11.46 23.85 -3.64
N VAL A 30 -12.57 23.25 -4.04
CA VAL A 30 -12.74 21.78 -4.01
C VAL A 30 -11.66 21.11 -4.88
N ILE A 31 -11.15 19.98 -4.43
CA ILE A 31 -10.29 19.13 -5.26
C ILE A 31 -11.11 18.67 -6.47
N LYS A 32 -10.52 18.77 -7.66
CA LYS A 32 -11.16 18.36 -8.92
C LYS A 32 -11.72 16.95 -8.85
N SER A 33 -12.74 16.67 -9.66
CA SER A 33 -13.48 15.41 -9.60
C SER A 33 -12.67 14.17 -9.96
N ASN A 34 -11.60 14.33 -10.75
CA ASN A 34 -10.68 13.23 -11.05
C ASN A 34 -9.33 13.50 -10.40
N THR A 35 -8.70 12.45 -9.92
CA THR A 35 -7.41 12.55 -9.26
C THR A 35 -6.48 11.46 -9.78
N LEU A 36 -5.19 11.80 -9.90
CA LEU A 36 -4.14 10.85 -10.19
C LEU A 36 -3.04 11.01 -9.15
N SER A 37 -2.58 9.93 -8.56
CA SER A 37 -1.51 9.99 -7.56
C SER A 37 -0.54 8.83 -7.68
N ILE A 38 0.66 9.06 -7.16
CA ILE A 38 1.72 8.08 -7.04
C ILE A 38 2.17 7.99 -5.59
N SER A 39 2.78 6.88 -5.21
CA SER A 39 3.34 6.69 -3.88
C SER A 39 4.87 6.82 -3.91
N PRO A 40 5.44 7.96 -3.52
CA PRO A 40 6.88 8.09 -3.42
C PRO A 40 7.48 7.22 -2.32
N LEU A 41 6.71 6.96 -1.25
CA LEU A 41 7.15 6.11 -0.16
C LEU A 41 7.46 4.69 -0.64
N TRP A 42 6.52 4.06 -1.33
CA TRP A 42 6.72 2.70 -1.84
C TRP A 42 7.66 2.67 -3.04
N GLY A 43 7.72 3.78 -3.83
CA GLY A 43 8.71 3.93 -4.89
C GLY A 43 10.15 3.83 -4.39
N ALA A 44 10.43 4.33 -3.18
CA ALA A 44 11.74 4.21 -2.54
C ALA A 44 12.11 2.75 -2.17
N PHE A 45 11.12 1.86 -2.10
CA PHE A 45 11.30 0.41 -1.88
C PHE A 45 11.13 -0.41 -3.17
N GLY A 46 11.15 0.22 -4.33
CA GLY A 46 11.03 -0.46 -5.62
C GLY A 46 9.60 -0.76 -6.08
N PHE A 47 8.56 -0.41 -5.28
CA PHE A 47 7.17 -0.58 -5.69
C PHE A 47 6.66 0.65 -6.45
N ILE A 48 6.24 0.47 -7.68
CA ILE A 48 5.65 1.53 -8.49
C ILE A 48 4.13 1.45 -8.37
N HIS A 49 3.52 2.51 -7.81
CA HIS A 49 2.08 2.61 -7.63
C HIS A 49 1.51 3.80 -8.38
N ALA A 50 0.48 3.58 -9.17
CA ALA A 50 -0.36 4.61 -9.74
C ALA A 50 -1.80 4.44 -9.26
N ASN A 51 -2.41 5.53 -8.81
CA ASN A 51 -3.74 5.52 -8.23
C ASN A 51 -4.61 6.57 -8.93
N TYR A 52 -5.72 6.12 -9.53
CA TYR A 52 -6.75 6.98 -10.12
C TYR A 52 -7.93 7.07 -9.16
N GLY A 53 -8.41 8.28 -8.90
CA GLY A 53 -9.56 8.55 -8.06
C GLY A 53 -10.66 9.32 -8.78
N LYS A 54 -11.90 9.05 -8.42
CA LYS A 54 -13.09 9.78 -8.83
C LYS A 54 -13.82 10.29 -7.61
N VAL A 55 -13.78 11.60 -7.42
CA VAL A 55 -14.59 12.30 -6.40
C VAL A 55 -16.01 12.42 -6.92
N MET A 56 -16.98 12.04 -6.09
CA MET A 56 -18.40 12.16 -6.42
C MET A 56 -18.85 13.62 -6.33
N ASP A 57 -19.98 13.93 -6.94
CA ASP A 57 -20.52 15.30 -7.06
C ASP A 57 -20.83 15.96 -5.71
N ASP A 58 -21.03 15.17 -4.66
CA ASP A 58 -21.22 15.64 -3.30
C ASP A 58 -19.90 16.09 -2.62
N GLY A 59 -18.74 15.84 -3.24
CA GLY A 59 -17.42 16.09 -2.68
C GLY A 59 -17.09 15.26 -1.42
N LYS A 60 -18.03 14.44 -0.97
CA LYS A 60 -17.94 13.69 0.28
C LYS A 60 -17.39 12.29 0.08
N ASN A 61 -17.61 11.73 -1.09
CA ASN A 61 -17.25 10.36 -1.41
C ASN A 61 -16.22 10.33 -2.55
N GLU A 62 -15.31 9.37 -2.51
CA GLU A 62 -14.32 9.14 -3.56
C GLU A 62 -14.10 7.64 -3.75
N TYR A 63 -14.16 7.18 -5.00
CA TYR A 63 -13.69 5.86 -5.40
C TYR A 63 -12.28 5.98 -5.97
N GLN A 64 -11.43 4.99 -5.65
CA GLN A 64 -10.10 4.94 -6.23
C GLN A 64 -9.77 3.53 -6.72
N LEU A 65 -9.00 3.49 -7.79
CA LEU A 65 -8.41 2.27 -8.32
C LEU A 65 -6.90 2.46 -8.43
N MET A 66 -6.17 1.63 -7.76
CA MET A 66 -4.71 1.63 -7.77
C MET A 66 -4.20 0.39 -8.50
N PHE A 67 -3.16 0.61 -9.27
CA PHE A 67 -2.33 -0.44 -9.85
C PHE A 67 -0.91 -0.27 -9.34
N GLY A 68 -0.27 -1.39 -9.02
CA GLY A 68 1.10 -1.39 -8.55
C GLY A 68 1.84 -2.61 -9.01
N PHE A 69 3.13 -2.45 -9.18
CA PHE A 69 4.03 -3.56 -9.47
C PHE A 69 5.40 -3.28 -8.86
N MET A 70 6.10 -4.32 -8.53
CA MET A 70 7.51 -4.35 -8.24
C MET A 70 8.18 -5.13 -9.38
N PRO A 71 9.13 -4.51 -10.09
CA PRO A 71 9.87 -5.21 -11.15
C PRO A 71 10.50 -6.50 -10.63
N GLU A 72 10.54 -7.50 -11.47
CA GLU A 72 11.23 -8.74 -11.14
C GLU A 72 12.73 -8.48 -11.02
N GLY A 73 13.31 -8.91 -9.89
CA GLY A 73 14.74 -8.93 -9.63
C GLY A 73 15.30 -10.34 -9.72
N ASP A 74 16.62 -10.44 -9.65
CA ASP A 74 17.30 -11.71 -9.54
C ASP A 74 17.24 -12.20 -8.09
N PHE A 75 17.14 -13.51 -7.88
CA PHE A 75 17.09 -14.12 -6.53
C PHE A 75 18.38 -13.92 -5.72
N ASP A 76 19.46 -13.46 -6.35
CA ASP A 76 20.78 -13.37 -5.70
C ASP A 76 20.93 -12.15 -4.78
N ASP A 77 20.04 -11.14 -4.90
CA ASP A 77 20.22 -9.87 -4.19
C ASP A 77 19.50 -9.81 -2.82
N ASP A 78 18.36 -10.50 -2.65
CA ASP A 78 17.51 -10.44 -1.44
C ASP A 78 17.13 -11.84 -0.94
N ASN A 79 18.12 -12.68 -0.67
CA ASN A 79 17.92 -14.04 -0.17
C ASN A 79 17.89 -14.08 1.37
N TRP A 80 17.09 -14.97 1.91
CA TRP A 80 17.14 -15.33 3.34
C TRP A 80 17.05 -16.84 3.51
N ASP A 81 17.78 -17.36 4.50
CA ASP A 81 17.74 -18.77 4.85
C ASP A 81 16.58 -19.03 5.81
N GLY A 82 15.72 -19.96 5.43
CA GLY A 82 14.68 -20.49 6.29
C GLY A 82 15.22 -21.52 7.27
N LYS A 83 14.57 -21.68 8.41
CA LYS A 83 14.92 -22.69 9.40
C LYS A 83 14.65 -24.13 8.93
N ASP A 84 13.83 -24.28 7.88
CA ASP A 84 13.53 -25.54 7.20
C ASP A 84 14.66 -26.05 6.28
N GLY A 85 15.77 -25.30 6.19
CA GLY A 85 16.91 -25.62 5.33
C GLY A 85 16.75 -25.21 3.88
N TYR A 86 15.72 -24.39 3.58
CA TYR A 86 15.54 -23.76 2.28
C TYR A 86 16.04 -22.31 2.30
N THR A 87 16.58 -21.86 1.17
CA THR A 87 16.86 -20.46 0.92
C THR A 87 15.71 -19.90 0.09
N TYR A 88 15.17 -18.77 0.51
CA TYR A 88 14.05 -18.07 -0.16
C TYR A 88 14.53 -16.79 -0.82
N GLY A 89 13.92 -16.43 -1.93
CA GLY A 89 14.18 -15.18 -2.63
C GLY A 89 12.89 -14.56 -3.14
N PHE A 90 12.75 -13.24 -2.97
CA PHE A 90 11.63 -12.48 -3.50
C PHE A 90 11.98 -12.01 -4.93
N LYS A 91 11.09 -12.26 -5.90
CA LYS A 91 11.33 -11.94 -7.31
C LYS A 91 10.55 -10.71 -7.78
N GLY A 92 9.37 -10.51 -7.27
CA GLY A 92 8.55 -9.37 -7.66
C GLY A 92 7.09 -9.50 -7.24
N ALA A 93 6.32 -8.44 -7.48
CA ALA A 93 4.89 -8.44 -7.20
C ALA A 93 4.13 -7.55 -8.19
N LYS A 94 2.86 -7.88 -8.41
CA LYS A 94 1.91 -7.03 -9.12
C LYS A 94 0.56 -7.08 -8.45
N GLY A 95 -0.18 -5.97 -8.48
CA GLY A 95 -1.46 -5.96 -7.80
C GLY A 95 -2.34 -4.79 -8.16
N MET A 96 -3.57 -4.88 -7.69
CA MET A 96 -4.58 -3.83 -7.79
C MET A 96 -5.27 -3.63 -6.44
N LYS A 97 -5.74 -2.40 -6.21
CA LYS A 97 -6.52 -2.05 -5.02
C LYS A 97 -7.69 -1.18 -5.43
N ALA A 98 -8.88 -1.56 -5.01
CA ALA A 98 -10.07 -0.72 -5.09
C ALA A 98 -10.38 -0.16 -3.72
N THR A 99 -10.76 1.13 -3.66
CA THR A 99 -11.08 1.79 -2.40
C THR A 99 -12.34 2.63 -2.52
N TYR A 100 -13.03 2.76 -1.39
CA TYR A 100 -14.12 3.70 -1.19
C TYR A 100 -13.82 4.56 0.02
N ARG A 101 -13.89 5.88 -0.15
CA ARG A 101 -13.58 6.87 0.87
C ARG A 101 -14.77 7.73 1.20
N ILE A 102 -14.87 8.10 2.47
CA ILE A 102 -15.83 9.08 2.98
C ILE A 102 -15.04 10.19 3.67
N TYR A 103 -15.19 11.42 3.20
CA TYR A 103 -14.57 12.61 3.79
C TYR A 103 -15.44 13.21 4.87
N ARG A 104 -14.86 13.46 6.03
CA ARG A 104 -15.58 14.07 7.16
C ARG A 104 -16.10 15.47 6.84
N ALA A 105 -15.32 16.29 6.16
CA ALA A 105 -15.67 17.66 5.80
C ALA A 105 -16.53 17.79 4.53
N GLY A 106 -16.70 16.75 3.74
CA GLY A 106 -17.48 16.76 2.52
C GLY A 106 -16.88 17.55 1.35
N GLU A 107 -15.55 17.71 1.29
CA GLU A 107 -14.86 18.54 0.29
C GLU A 107 -13.70 17.81 -0.40
N ALA A 108 -13.70 16.50 -0.38
CA ALA A 108 -12.61 15.65 -0.87
C ALA A 108 -11.23 16.05 -0.33
N LYS A 109 -11.20 16.59 0.90
CA LYS A 109 -10.00 16.98 1.64
C LYS A 109 -10.19 16.76 3.15
N GLY A 110 -9.11 16.85 3.92
CA GLY A 110 -9.12 16.63 5.35
C GLY A 110 -9.19 15.16 5.72
N ILE A 111 -9.78 14.87 6.86
CA ILE A 111 -9.88 13.51 7.38
C ILE A 111 -10.82 12.68 6.51
N PHE A 112 -10.39 11.47 6.16
CA PHE A 112 -11.21 10.49 5.49
C PHE A 112 -11.14 9.12 6.17
N TYR A 113 -12.19 8.35 5.99
CA TYR A 113 -12.29 6.93 6.31
C TYR A 113 -12.35 6.16 5.01
N GLN A 114 -11.63 5.06 4.91
CA GLN A 114 -11.54 4.28 3.68
C GLN A 114 -11.73 2.80 3.96
N ALA A 115 -12.63 2.19 3.21
CA ALA A 115 -12.66 0.76 3.02
C ALA A 115 -11.88 0.38 1.76
N GLN A 116 -11.19 -0.74 1.77
CA GLN A 116 -10.38 -1.18 0.64
C GLN A 116 -10.37 -2.68 0.47
N ILE A 117 -10.14 -3.08 -0.77
CA ILE A 117 -9.86 -4.45 -1.16
C ILE A 117 -8.63 -4.43 -2.06
N ARG A 118 -7.64 -5.26 -1.75
CA ARG A 118 -6.40 -5.38 -2.52
C ARG A 118 -6.23 -6.82 -2.97
N PHE A 119 -5.80 -6.98 -4.22
CA PHE A 119 -5.36 -8.25 -4.79
C PHE A 119 -3.89 -8.09 -5.18
N VAL A 120 -3.05 -9.02 -4.74
CA VAL A 120 -1.63 -9.02 -5.07
C VAL A 120 -1.20 -10.43 -5.47
N ASN A 121 -0.48 -10.51 -6.56
CA ASN A 121 0.26 -11.69 -6.95
C ASN A 121 1.73 -11.43 -6.63
N PHE A 122 2.32 -12.30 -5.84
CA PHE A 122 3.73 -12.31 -5.46
C PHE A 122 4.45 -13.41 -6.20
N ASN A 123 5.60 -13.08 -6.78
CA ASN A 123 6.53 -14.05 -7.35
C ASN A 123 7.74 -14.15 -6.44
N TRP A 124 8.07 -15.35 -6.06
CA TRP A 124 9.21 -15.66 -5.22
C TRP A 124 9.74 -17.05 -5.56
N GLY A 125 10.85 -17.43 -5.03
CA GLY A 125 11.43 -18.73 -5.24
C GLY A 125 12.05 -19.29 -3.99
N TYR A 126 12.32 -20.56 -4.04
CA TYR A 126 13.05 -21.28 -3.00
C TYR A 126 14.05 -22.26 -3.63
N LYS A 127 15.11 -22.56 -2.91
CA LYS A 127 16.08 -23.62 -3.26
C LYS A 127 16.46 -24.38 -2.02
N SER A 128 16.71 -25.68 -2.16
CA SER A 128 17.41 -26.48 -1.15
C SER A 128 18.90 -26.53 -1.46
N ALA A 129 19.71 -27.03 -0.52
CA ALA A 129 21.15 -27.16 -0.69
C ALA A 129 21.56 -27.98 -1.94
N ASN A 130 20.70 -28.86 -2.42
CA ASN A 130 20.96 -29.80 -3.52
C ASN A 130 20.18 -29.49 -4.79
N ASP A 131 19.22 -28.54 -4.76
CA ASP A 131 18.34 -28.19 -5.87
C ASP A 131 18.59 -26.75 -6.32
N GLY A 132 18.37 -26.48 -7.60
CA GLY A 132 18.32 -25.11 -8.12
C GLY A 132 17.07 -24.36 -7.67
N TRP A 133 16.98 -23.07 -8.00
CA TRP A 133 15.83 -22.24 -7.73
C TRP A 133 14.55 -22.82 -8.38
N LYS A 134 13.48 -22.83 -7.60
CA LYS A 134 12.12 -23.14 -8.04
C LYS A 134 11.25 -21.92 -7.85
N ASP A 135 10.56 -21.50 -8.89
CA ASP A 135 9.64 -20.36 -8.86
C ASP A 135 8.33 -20.77 -8.18
N VAL A 136 7.81 -19.88 -7.34
CA VAL A 136 6.51 -20.02 -6.69
C VAL A 136 5.74 -18.72 -6.83
N SER A 137 4.47 -18.85 -7.17
CA SER A 137 3.54 -17.73 -7.19
C SER A 137 2.52 -17.85 -6.08
N SER A 138 2.18 -16.75 -5.44
CA SER A 138 1.11 -16.72 -4.45
C SER A 138 0.19 -15.54 -4.71
N ASN A 139 -1.10 -15.77 -4.53
CA ASN A 139 -2.11 -14.72 -4.62
C ASN A 139 -2.60 -14.36 -3.23
N SER A 140 -2.73 -13.06 -2.96
CA SER A 140 -3.38 -12.57 -1.76
C SER A 140 -4.65 -11.78 -2.08
N PHE A 141 -5.60 -11.87 -1.15
CA PHE A 141 -6.81 -11.05 -1.10
C PHE A 141 -6.85 -10.35 0.25
N ASP A 142 -6.77 -9.02 0.25
CA ASP A 142 -6.55 -8.24 1.45
C ASP A 142 -7.66 -7.18 1.62
N PRO A 143 -8.80 -7.50 2.25
CA PRO A 143 -9.76 -6.51 2.71
C PRO A 143 -9.17 -5.70 3.88
N GLY A 144 -9.53 -4.41 3.95
CA GLY A 144 -9.01 -3.56 5.00
C GLY A 144 -9.76 -2.25 5.18
N VAL A 145 -9.40 -1.58 6.27
CA VAL A 145 -9.90 -0.24 6.61
C VAL A 145 -8.75 0.64 7.05
N VAL A 146 -8.80 1.90 6.65
CA VAL A 146 -7.81 2.90 7.03
C VAL A 146 -8.47 4.24 7.35
N VAL A 147 -7.79 5.03 8.13
CA VAL A 147 -8.09 6.44 8.34
C VAL A 147 -6.94 7.26 7.77
N GLY A 148 -7.25 8.36 7.12
CA GLY A 148 -6.22 9.17 6.50
C GLY A 148 -6.58 10.65 6.45
N TYR A 149 -5.65 11.38 5.87
CA TYR A 149 -5.75 12.81 5.70
C TYR A 149 -5.30 13.22 4.30
N LYS A 150 -6.11 14.01 3.60
CA LYS A 150 -5.80 14.56 2.28
C LYS A 150 -5.66 16.08 2.38
N LEU A 151 -4.48 16.58 2.05
CA LEU A 151 -4.11 17.98 2.11
C LEU A 151 -3.95 18.53 0.70
N LYS A 152 -4.67 19.61 0.38
CA LYS A 152 -4.42 20.38 -0.83
C LYS A 152 -3.20 21.26 -0.58
N LEU A 153 -2.14 21.04 -1.34
CA LEU A 153 -0.88 21.77 -1.23
C LEU A 153 -0.89 23.03 -2.06
N PHE A 154 -1.22 22.91 -3.35
CA PHE A 154 -1.11 23.98 -4.29
C PHE A 154 -2.01 23.73 -5.51
N LYS A 155 -2.85 24.72 -5.90
CA LYS A 155 -3.77 24.57 -7.05
C LYS A 155 -4.46 23.20 -7.08
N ASN A 156 -4.00 22.33 -7.98
CA ASN A 156 -4.52 21.00 -8.18
C ASN A 156 -3.65 19.91 -7.56
N ILE A 157 -2.57 20.28 -6.86
CA ILE A 157 -1.65 19.32 -6.23
C ILE A 157 -2.09 19.04 -4.80
N TYR A 158 -2.08 17.78 -4.41
CA TYR A 158 -2.40 17.34 -3.07
C TYR A 158 -1.40 16.30 -2.57
N ALA A 159 -1.31 16.20 -1.25
CA ALA A 159 -0.68 15.08 -0.56
C ALA A 159 -1.72 14.35 0.26
N GLU A 160 -1.59 13.06 0.40
CA GLU A 160 -2.42 12.28 1.29
C GLU A 160 -1.61 11.22 2.01
N THR A 161 -2.00 10.96 3.24
CA THR A 161 -1.42 9.87 4.04
C THR A 161 -2.52 9.15 4.76
N PHE A 162 -2.29 7.87 5.03
CA PHE A 162 -3.21 7.08 5.83
C PHE A 162 -2.48 6.02 6.65
N ILE A 163 -3.18 5.53 7.65
CA ILE A 163 -2.79 4.40 8.48
C ILE A 163 -4.01 3.54 8.78
N GLY A 164 -3.80 2.24 8.86
CA GLY A 164 -4.85 1.28 9.20
C GLY A 164 -4.35 -0.15 9.10
N GLY A 165 -5.22 -1.05 8.72
CA GLY A 165 -4.86 -2.45 8.59
C GLY A 165 -5.67 -3.18 7.54
N THR A 166 -5.06 -4.23 7.05
CA THR A 166 -5.67 -5.21 6.15
C THR A 166 -5.58 -6.59 6.77
N TYR A 167 -6.53 -7.41 6.45
CA TYR A 167 -6.44 -8.83 6.75
C TYR A 167 -6.10 -9.56 5.46
N SER A 168 -4.90 -10.13 5.40
CA SER A 168 -4.39 -10.77 4.19
C SER A 168 -4.73 -12.25 4.19
N TYR A 169 -5.42 -12.71 3.16
CA TYR A 169 -5.62 -14.12 2.86
C TYR A 169 -4.70 -14.47 1.69
N SER A 170 -3.67 -15.28 1.94
CA SER A 170 -2.76 -15.74 0.90
C SER A 170 -2.94 -17.23 0.60
N LYS A 171 -2.82 -17.57 -0.68
CA LYS A 171 -2.85 -18.95 -1.15
C LYS A 171 -1.74 -19.14 -2.17
N PRO A 172 -0.81 -20.09 -1.96
CA PRO A 172 0.14 -20.48 -2.98
C PRO A 172 -0.58 -21.13 -4.17
N GLU A 173 -0.14 -20.82 -5.39
CA GLU A 173 -0.73 -21.36 -6.62
C GLU A 173 -0.18 -22.75 -6.99
N ASP A 174 1.02 -23.10 -6.55
CA ASP A 174 1.62 -24.40 -6.86
C ASP A 174 1.15 -25.48 -5.88
N GLY A 175 0.36 -26.41 -6.39
CA GLY A 175 -0.29 -27.46 -5.64
C GLY A 175 0.62 -28.50 -5.00
N ASP A 176 1.93 -28.49 -5.28
CA ASP A 176 2.88 -29.49 -4.77
C ASP A 176 3.81 -28.99 -3.66
N VAL A 177 3.88 -27.68 -3.44
CA VAL A 177 4.67 -27.12 -2.34
C VAL A 177 3.75 -26.60 -1.26
N THR A 178 3.45 -27.47 -0.32
CA THR A 178 2.89 -27.05 0.95
C THR A 178 4.04 -26.46 1.75
N LEU A 179 4.19 -25.14 1.71
CA LEU A 179 5.05 -24.44 2.64
C LEU A 179 4.48 -24.71 4.02
N THR A 180 5.25 -25.37 4.81
CA THR A 180 4.96 -25.56 6.22
C THR A 180 5.78 -24.55 7.00
N ASP A 181 5.21 -23.99 8.04
CA ASP A 181 5.95 -23.21 9.03
C ASP A 181 6.85 -24.13 9.88
N GLU A 182 7.53 -23.54 10.86
CA GLU A 182 8.44 -24.27 11.75
C GLU A 182 7.75 -25.39 12.53
N ASP A 183 6.43 -25.32 12.69
CA ASP A 183 5.60 -26.29 13.44
C ASP A 183 4.98 -27.35 12.50
N GLY A 184 5.26 -27.28 11.20
CA GLY A 184 4.73 -28.22 10.20
C GLY A 184 3.30 -27.89 9.76
N GLU A 185 2.76 -26.74 10.14
CA GLU A 185 1.45 -26.28 9.69
C GLU A 185 1.54 -25.68 8.27
N LYS A 186 0.51 -25.96 7.47
CA LYS A 186 0.44 -25.43 6.09
C LYS A 186 0.44 -23.90 6.10
N GLN A 187 1.42 -23.30 5.46
CA GLN A 187 1.37 -21.87 5.18
C GLN A 187 0.24 -21.59 4.20
N GLY A 188 -0.81 -21.09 4.70
CA GLY A 188 -2.01 -20.65 3.98
C GLY A 188 -2.98 -20.21 5.05
N GLY A 189 -3.04 -18.94 5.30
CA GLY A 189 -3.86 -18.41 6.40
C GLY A 189 -4.06 -16.94 6.26
N GLY A 190 -4.89 -16.40 7.13
CA GLY A 190 -5.09 -14.98 7.26
C GLY A 190 -4.10 -14.39 8.26
N SER A 191 -3.47 -13.28 7.91
CA SER A 191 -2.67 -12.48 8.82
C SER A 191 -3.10 -11.03 8.80
N PHE A 192 -3.07 -10.38 9.97
CA PHE A 192 -3.28 -8.94 10.05
C PHE A 192 -1.99 -8.22 9.67
N MET A 193 -2.10 -7.29 8.72
CA MET A 193 -0.99 -6.48 8.25
C MET A 193 -1.30 -4.99 8.44
N PRO A 194 -0.38 -4.21 9.02
CA PRO A 194 -0.53 -2.75 9.03
C PRO A 194 -0.45 -2.23 7.60
N ASP A 195 -1.31 -1.26 7.28
CA ASP A 195 -1.31 -0.57 5.99
C ASP A 195 -1.13 0.93 6.21
N PHE A 196 -0.10 1.50 5.60
CA PHE A 196 0.18 2.92 5.63
C PHE A 196 0.78 3.36 4.31
N ASN A 197 0.52 4.60 3.92
CA ASN A 197 1.08 5.15 2.69
C ASN A 197 1.13 6.67 2.73
N LEU A 198 1.95 7.20 1.82
CA LEU A 198 2.03 8.60 1.45
C LEU A 198 1.87 8.71 -0.06
N TYR A 199 0.89 9.48 -0.52
CA TYR A 199 0.67 9.77 -1.93
C TYR A 199 0.89 11.24 -2.22
N LEU A 200 1.43 11.51 -3.41
CA LEU A 200 1.41 12.82 -4.04
C LEU A 200 0.56 12.73 -5.30
N GLY A 201 -0.35 13.68 -5.48
CA GLY A 201 -1.31 13.59 -6.56
C GLY A 201 -1.71 14.94 -7.15
N PHE A 202 -2.40 14.83 -8.28
CA PHE A 202 -2.91 15.92 -9.06
C PHE A 202 -4.40 15.71 -9.35
N GLY A 203 -5.23 16.77 -9.19
CA GLY A 203 -6.65 16.77 -9.51
C GLY A 203 -6.94 17.49 -10.83
N PHE A 204 -7.84 16.96 -11.66
CA PHE A 204 -8.20 17.50 -12.96
C PHE A 204 -9.68 17.31 -13.33
#